data_1039b3dd51e998dc10c998f76cfd1b66
#
_entry.id   1039b3dd51e998dc10c998f76cfd1b66
#
_cell.length_a   1.000
_cell.length_b   1.000
_cell.length_c   1.000
_cell.angle_alpha   90.00
_cell.angle_beta   90.00
_cell.angle_gamma   90.00
#
_symmetry.space_group_name_H-M   'P 1'
#
loop_
_entity.id
_entity.type
_entity.pdbx_description
1 polymer ?
#
loop_
_entity_poly.entity_id
_entity_poly.type
_entity_poly.pdbx_seq_one_letter_code
_entity_poly.pdbx_strand_id
1 'polypeptide(L)'
;MKTLTTIAALALTLGLSAQSKQPAPAAKPAAINGSKMDQDRACIKSMAGIYKVSFNFAETFSPDTGYKFHKPYAEHAIEYVTVIEDTPKKIVLQHLLIINDSTIIKHWKQDWVYENNVLYNYYKDNEWIRQTITADQAKGTWTQKVCQVDDSPRYESYGTWVHVDGKHFWEGVNDSPLPRREFTKRSDYNVMKRHSRMEILSDGWVLDQNNEKIVRNNGVDKLLCWERGIEKFTRGNYDASPALKYWEREKNYWADVRAVWDEVYATTPDLKLKAKVDGSRLYESLFELGETSCTGKVYVAGSAKQDIRKIIDAFMKAA
;
A
#
# COMPACT_ATOMS: atom_id res chain seq x y z
N MET A 1 29.73 -21.25 5.01
CA MET A 1 29.75 -19.87 5.51
C MET A 1 28.50 -19.20 4.96
N LYS A 2 27.49 -19.06 5.80
CA LYS A 2 26.20 -18.46 5.39
C LYS A 2 26.34 -16.95 5.51
N THR A 3 26.37 -16.21 4.41
CA THR A 3 26.28 -14.76 4.39
C THR A 3 24.83 -14.37 4.62
N LEU A 4 24.52 -13.97 5.85
CA LEU A 4 23.27 -13.29 6.19
C LEU A 4 23.27 -11.91 5.51
N THR A 5 22.45 -11.74 4.49
CA THR A 5 22.14 -10.40 3.95
C THR A 5 21.08 -9.78 4.84
N THR A 6 21.53 -9.10 5.88
CA THR A 6 20.67 -8.25 6.71
C THR A 6 20.24 -7.06 5.85
N ILE A 7 18.98 -7.02 5.39
CA ILE A 7 18.40 -5.80 4.82
C ILE A 7 18.20 -4.82 5.96
N ALA A 8 19.27 -4.08 6.27
CA ALA A 8 19.24 -2.98 7.20
C ALA A 8 18.32 -1.89 6.65
N ALA A 9 17.52 -1.31 7.53
CA ALA A 9 16.84 -0.04 7.27
C ALA A 9 17.91 1.04 7.10
N LEU A 10 18.42 1.22 5.88
CA LEU A 10 19.43 2.18 5.57
C LEU A 10 18.78 3.53 5.34
N ALA A 11 18.90 4.42 6.30
CA ALA A 11 18.75 5.84 6.08
C ALA A 11 19.97 6.31 5.29
N LEU A 12 19.89 6.30 3.96
CA LEU A 12 20.94 6.85 3.10
C LEU A 12 20.62 8.32 2.81
N THR A 13 21.38 9.20 3.38
CA THR A 13 21.55 10.57 2.87
C THR A 13 22.48 10.51 1.67
N LEU A 14 21.95 10.31 0.48
CA LEU A 14 22.70 10.46 -0.77
C LEU A 14 22.36 11.81 -1.38
N GLY A 15 23.28 12.74 -1.27
CA GLY A 15 23.29 13.96 -2.06
C GLY A 15 23.58 13.61 -3.54
N LEU A 16 22.55 13.41 -4.33
CA LEU A 16 22.63 13.32 -5.78
C LEU A 16 22.34 14.69 -6.38
N SER A 17 23.39 15.38 -6.81
CA SER A 17 23.29 16.51 -7.73
C SER A 17 22.97 16.00 -9.14
N ALA A 18 21.70 15.68 -9.41
CA ALA A 18 21.23 15.47 -10.76
C ALA A 18 20.83 16.82 -11.36
N GLN A 19 21.55 17.28 -12.39
CA GLN A 19 21.11 18.39 -13.21
C GLN A 19 19.76 18.05 -13.85
N SER A 20 18.68 18.61 -13.31
CA SER A 20 17.34 18.45 -13.86
C SER A 20 17.22 19.26 -15.15
N LYS A 21 17.11 18.58 -16.30
CA LYS A 21 16.48 19.21 -17.47
C LYS A 21 15.05 19.59 -17.07
N GLN A 22 14.70 20.86 -17.27
CA GLN A 22 13.36 21.37 -16.97
C GLN A 22 12.32 20.49 -17.66
N PRO A 23 11.36 19.91 -16.93
CA PRO A 23 10.38 19.02 -17.52
C PRO A 23 9.49 19.80 -18.50
N ALA A 24 9.20 19.17 -19.64
CA ALA A 24 8.15 19.67 -20.53
C ALA A 24 6.85 19.84 -19.73
N PRO A 25 6.01 20.87 -20.00
CA PRO A 25 4.78 21.09 -19.30
C PRO A 25 3.93 19.81 -19.35
N ALA A 26 3.51 19.34 -18.20
CA ALA A 26 2.68 18.14 -18.09
C ALA A 26 1.42 18.33 -18.96
N ALA A 27 1.16 17.37 -19.84
CA ALA A 27 -0.06 17.38 -20.63
C ALA A 27 -1.27 17.45 -19.65
N LYS A 28 -2.19 18.38 -19.92
CA LYS A 28 -3.44 18.45 -19.14
C LYS A 28 -4.07 17.06 -19.12
N PRO A 29 -4.55 16.58 -17.96
CA PRO A 29 -5.27 15.32 -17.92
C PRO A 29 -6.39 15.35 -18.95
N ALA A 30 -6.56 14.27 -19.72
CA ALA A 30 -7.70 14.14 -20.60
C ALA A 30 -8.97 14.35 -19.79
N ALA A 31 -9.96 15.09 -20.35
CA ALA A 31 -11.22 15.31 -19.64
C ALA A 31 -11.84 13.97 -19.26
N ILE A 32 -12.05 13.75 -17.96
CA ILE A 32 -12.67 12.54 -17.43
C ILE A 32 -14.18 12.68 -17.68
N ASN A 33 -14.66 12.08 -18.75
CA ASN A 33 -16.06 12.13 -19.21
C ASN A 33 -16.70 10.72 -19.13
N GLY A 34 -18.03 10.66 -19.21
CA GLY A 34 -18.77 9.41 -19.19
C GLY A 34 -19.67 9.26 -17.97
N SER A 35 -20.17 8.05 -17.73
CA SER A 35 -20.92 7.72 -16.52
C SER A 35 -20.05 7.91 -15.27
N LYS A 36 -20.68 8.04 -14.09
CA LYS A 36 -19.91 8.14 -12.83
C LYS A 36 -18.91 7.01 -12.69
N MET A 37 -19.31 5.77 -13.00
CA MET A 37 -18.43 4.61 -12.92
C MET A 37 -17.24 4.71 -13.90
N ASP A 38 -17.46 5.23 -15.12
CA ASP A 38 -16.36 5.45 -16.08
C ASP A 38 -15.39 6.50 -15.57
N GLN A 39 -15.90 7.57 -14.95
CA GLN A 39 -15.09 8.63 -14.34
C GLN A 39 -14.28 8.09 -13.16
N ASP A 40 -14.90 7.31 -12.26
CA ASP A 40 -14.23 6.67 -11.12
C ASP A 40 -13.08 5.77 -11.62
N ARG A 41 -13.35 4.91 -12.59
CA ARG A 41 -12.37 3.99 -13.18
C ARG A 41 -11.22 4.74 -13.86
N ALA A 42 -11.54 5.80 -14.59
CA ALA A 42 -10.53 6.64 -15.23
C ALA A 42 -9.60 7.29 -14.18
N CYS A 43 -10.16 7.79 -13.07
CA CYS A 43 -9.39 8.34 -11.96
C CYS A 43 -8.46 7.30 -11.34
N ILE A 44 -8.97 6.11 -11.02
CA ILE A 44 -8.17 5.03 -10.44
C ILE A 44 -7.03 4.65 -11.40
N LYS A 45 -7.31 4.44 -12.68
CA LYS A 45 -6.29 4.09 -13.68
C LYS A 45 -5.28 5.22 -13.94
N SER A 46 -5.69 6.47 -13.79
CA SER A 46 -4.78 7.62 -13.95
C SER A 46 -3.71 7.70 -12.87
N MET A 47 -3.84 6.97 -11.76
CA MET A 47 -2.77 6.85 -10.76
C MET A 47 -1.62 5.94 -11.19
N ALA A 48 -1.73 5.23 -12.32
CA ALA A 48 -0.62 4.52 -12.92
C ALA A 48 0.36 5.48 -13.60
N GLY A 49 1.65 5.14 -13.60
CA GLY A 49 2.71 5.93 -14.22
C GLY A 49 4.00 5.90 -13.42
N ILE A 50 4.94 6.77 -13.80
CA ILE A 50 6.19 6.96 -13.06
C ILE A 50 6.19 8.30 -12.33
N TYR A 51 6.61 8.27 -11.06
CA TYR A 51 6.49 9.41 -10.16
C TYR A 51 7.74 9.62 -9.31
N LYS A 52 8.03 10.89 -9.01
CA LYS A 52 8.70 11.24 -7.78
C LYS A 52 7.64 11.37 -6.69
N VAL A 53 7.78 10.57 -5.65
CA VAL A 53 6.90 10.62 -4.48
C VAL A 53 7.60 11.38 -3.38
N SER A 54 6.91 12.35 -2.79
CA SER A 54 7.35 13.01 -1.56
C SER A 54 6.48 12.57 -0.39
N PHE A 55 7.10 12.20 0.71
CA PHE A 55 6.46 11.77 1.94
C PHE A 55 6.71 12.82 3.01
N ASN A 56 5.66 13.47 3.49
CA ASN A 56 5.77 14.49 4.53
C ASN A 56 4.75 14.19 5.64
N PHE A 57 5.24 13.99 6.86
CA PHE A 57 4.41 13.68 8.01
C PHE A 57 4.83 14.49 9.22
N ALA A 58 3.86 15.04 9.96
CA ALA A 58 4.10 15.79 11.19
C ALA A 58 2.96 15.58 12.17
N GLU A 59 3.28 15.38 13.43
CA GLU A 59 2.29 15.40 14.50
C GLU A 59 1.82 16.83 14.73
N THR A 60 0.52 17.03 14.93
CA THR A 60 -0.10 18.36 14.91
C THR A 60 -0.84 18.72 16.19
N PHE A 61 -1.36 17.73 16.90
CA PHE A 61 -2.14 17.95 18.12
C PHE A 61 -2.05 16.73 19.04
N SER A 62 -2.05 16.95 20.34
CA SER A 62 -2.29 15.91 21.35
C SER A 62 -3.22 16.47 22.44
N PRO A 63 -4.17 15.66 22.94
CA PRO A 63 -4.99 16.06 24.10
C PRO A 63 -4.17 16.10 25.41
N ASP A 64 -3.02 15.45 25.45
CA ASP A 64 -2.07 15.51 26.57
C ASP A 64 -1.12 16.69 26.38
N THR A 65 -1.23 17.70 27.23
CA THR A 65 -0.39 18.90 27.19
C THR A 65 1.09 18.63 27.51
N GLY A 66 1.39 17.49 28.13
CA GLY A 66 2.76 17.02 28.41
C GLY A 66 3.41 16.27 27.24
N TYR A 67 2.62 15.89 26.22
CA TYR A 67 3.13 15.13 25.07
C TYR A 67 4.16 15.92 24.27
N LYS A 68 5.26 15.27 23.90
CA LYS A 68 6.32 15.86 23.07
C LYS A 68 6.23 15.31 21.67
N PHE A 69 5.93 16.17 20.70
CA PHE A 69 5.87 15.79 19.30
C PHE A 69 7.18 15.24 18.78
N HIS A 70 7.09 14.17 18.01
CA HIS A 70 8.24 13.62 17.29
C HIS A 70 8.65 14.55 16.14
N LYS A 71 9.92 14.43 15.73
CA LYS A 71 10.41 15.19 14.57
C LYS A 71 9.58 14.88 13.34
N PRO A 72 9.22 15.89 12.51
CA PRO A 72 8.60 15.66 11.23
C PRO A 72 9.44 14.70 10.37
N TYR A 73 8.74 13.88 9.60
CA TYR A 73 9.34 12.97 8.63
C TYR A 73 9.20 13.56 7.23
N ALA A 74 10.30 13.68 6.50
CA ALA A 74 10.32 14.14 5.12
C ALA A 74 11.29 13.28 4.31
N GLU A 75 10.77 12.55 3.31
CA GLU A 75 11.55 11.69 2.43
C GLU A 75 10.99 11.76 1.01
N HIS A 76 11.71 11.19 0.07
CA HIS A 76 11.25 11.06 -1.31
C HIS A 76 11.74 9.75 -1.94
N ALA A 77 11.04 9.31 -2.98
CA ALA A 77 11.38 8.11 -3.72
C ALA A 77 10.95 8.23 -5.19
N ILE A 78 11.47 7.36 -6.06
CA ILE A 78 10.92 7.14 -7.40
C ILE A 78 10.08 5.87 -7.34
N GLU A 79 8.82 5.96 -7.76
CA GLU A 79 7.90 4.82 -7.85
C GLU A 79 7.31 4.70 -9.25
N TYR A 80 7.31 3.47 -9.76
CA TYR A 80 6.53 3.08 -10.92
C TYR A 80 5.27 2.37 -10.47
N VAL A 81 4.11 2.85 -10.92
CA VAL A 81 2.80 2.29 -10.60
C VAL A 81 2.20 1.71 -11.87
N THR A 82 1.79 0.45 -11.83
CA THR A 82 1.23 -0.24 -12.99
C THR A 82 -0.12 -0.88 -12.67
N VAL A 83 -1.04 -0.85 -13.65
CA VAL A 83 -2.30 -1.59 -13.58
C VAL A 83 -2.00 -3.06 -13.85
N ILE A 84 -2.32 -3.95 -12.92
CA ILE A 84 -2.10 -5.40 -13.05
C ILE A 84 -3.38 -6.20 -13.19
N GLU A 85 -4.54 -5.58 -12.91
CA GLU A 85 -5.87 -6.11 -13.16
C GLU A 85 -6.82 -4.97 -13.52
N ASP A 86 -7.62 -5.12 -14.56
CA ASP A 86 -8.65 -4.15 -14.97
C ASP A 86 -9.90 -4.90 -15.44
N THR A 87 -10.83 -5.10 -14.52
CA THR A 87 -12.16 -5.67 -14.79
C THR A 87 -13.25 -4.63 -14.55
N PRO A 88 -14.49 -4.83 -14.95
CA PRO A 88 -15.56 -3.86 -14.71
C PRO A 88 -15.70 -3.44 -13.24
N LYS A 89 -15.49 -4.35 -12.29
CA LYS A 89 -15.68 -4.12 -10.85
C LYS A 89 -14.39 -4.17 -10.03
N LYS A 90 -13.21 -4.37 -10.64
CA LYS A 90 -11.94 -4.44 -9.91
C LYS A 90 -10.82 -3.84 -10.73
N ILE A 91 -10.02 -2.98 -10.11
CA ILE A 91 -8.77 -2.44 -10.66
C ILE A 91 -7.69 -2.62 -9.61
N VAL A 92 -6.56 -3.17 -10.00
CA VAL A 92 -5.43 -3.38 -9.10
C VAL A 92 -4.22 -2.62 -9.59
N LEU A 93 -3.66 -1.80 -8.69
CA LEU A 93 -2.44 -1.03 -8.93
C LEU A 93 -1.31 -1.60 -8.09
N GLN A 94 -0.22 -1.99 -8.75
CA GLN A 94 1.02 -2.41 -8.13
C GLN A 94 2.03 -1.28 -8.13
N HIS A 95 2.60 -0.97 -7.00
CA HIS A 95 3.67 -0.01 -6.81
C HIS A 95 5.03 -0.71 -6.79
N LEU A 96 6.00 -0.17 -7.49
CA LEU A 96 7.38 -0.65 -7.55
C LEU A 96 8.31 0.50 -7.20
N LEU A 97 9.05 0.35 -6.11
CA LEU A 97 9.99 1.36 -5.63
C LEU A 97 11.32 1.17 -6.33
N ILE A 98 11.81 2.20 -6.99
CA ILE A 98 13.09 2.22 -7.69
C ILE A 98 14.14 2.85 -6.76
N ILE A 99 15.01 2.02 -6.19
CA ILE A 99 16.13 2.49 -5.36
C ILE A 99 17.28 2.91 -6.26
N ASN A 100 17.62 2.07 -7.26
CA ASN A 100 18.59 2.30 -8.31
C ASN A 100 18.33 1.32 -9.47
N ASP A 101 19.15 1.34 -10.50
CA ASP A 101 18.99 0.51 -11.71
C ASP A 101 18.99 -1.00 -11.47
N SER A 102 19.60 -1.45 -10.37
CA SER A 102 19.70 -2.88 -10.00
C SER A 102 18.81 -3.28 -8.82
N THR A 103 18.27 -2.33 -8.08
CA THR A 103 17.51 -2.58 -6.85
C THR A 103 16.12 -2.02 -6.96
N ILE A 104 15.17 -2.91 -7.24
CA ILE A 104 13.74 -2.63 -7.30
C ILE A 104 13.07 -3.37 -6.16
N ILE A 105 12.17 -2.71 -5.45
CA ILE A 105 11.39 -3.32 -4.39
C ILE A 105 9.93 -3.36 -4.85
N LYS A 106 9.33 -4.56 -4.90
CA LYS A 106 7.88 -4.67 -4.96
C LYS A 106 7.36 -4.01 -3.69
N HIS A 107 6.69 -2.88 -3.87
CA HIS A 107 6.19 -2.08 -2.77
C HIS A 107 4.74 -2.49 -2.45
N TRP A 108 3.94 -1.60 -1.94
CA TRP A 108 2.55 -1.85 -1.64
C TRP A 108 1.70 -2.03 -2.91
N LYS A 109 0.50 -2.58 -2.75
CA LYS A 109 -0.49 -2.60 -3.81
C LYS A 109 -1.82 -2.09 -3.28
N GLN A 110 -2.67 -1.60 -4.18
CA GLN A 110 -4.02 -1.18 -3.88
C GLN A 110 -5.00 -1.86 -4.83
N ASP A 111 -5.96 -2.57 -4.25
CA ASP A 111 -7.07 -3.15 -4.99
C ASP A 111 -8.29 -2.23 -4.82
N TRP A 112 -8.83 -1.78 -5.91
CA TRP A 112 -10.06 -1.01 -5.97
C TRP A 112 -11.20 -1.92 -6.37
N VAL A 113 -12.18 -2.15 -5.49
CA VAL A 113 -13.29 -3.08 -5.71
C VAL A 113 -14.60 -2.34 -5.61
N TYR A 114 -15.38 -2.36 -6.70
CA TYR A 114 -16.66 -1.69 -6.78
C TYR A 114 -17.76 -2.49 -6.06
N GLU A 115 -18.55 -1.79 -5.23
CA GLU A 115 -19.64 -2.36 -4.46
C GLU A 115 -19.24 -3.62 -3.64
N ASN A 116 -18.02 -3.58 -3.09
CA ASN A 116 -17.56 -4.62 -2.20
C ASN A 116 -18.25 -4.54 -0.83
N ASN A 117 -18.82 -5.65 -0.38
CA ASN A 117 -19.54 -5.72 0.89
C ASN A 117 -18.79 -6.47 2.00
N VAL A 118 -17.58 -6.92 1.74
CA VAL A 118 -16.74 -7.61 2.73
C VAL A 118 -15.42 -6.87 2.91
N LEU A 119 -15.16 -6.44 4.15
CA LEU A 119 -13.94 -5.76 4.54
C LEU A 119 -13.21 -6.56 5.62
N TYR A 120 -11.87 -6.44 5.62
CA TYR A 120 -11.01 -6.90 6.71
C TYR A 120 -10.46 -5.69 7.45
N ASN A 121 -11.13 -5.33 8.55
CA ASN A 121 -10.77 -4.17 9.36
C ASN A 121 -9.64 -4.53 10.31
N TYR A 122 -8.56 -3.76 10.27
CA TYR A 122 -7.47 -3.93 11.22
C TYR A 122 -7.97 -3.67 12.65
N TYR A 123 -7.64 -4.60 13.57
CA TYR A 123 -7.95 -4.42 14.98
C TYR A 123 -6.73 -3.92 15.75
N LYS A 124 -5.73 -4.76 15.94
CA LYS A 124 -4.39 -4.49 16.50
C LYS A 124 -3.52 -5.75 16.38
N ASP A 125 -2.24 -5.67 16.67
CA ASP A 125 -1.33 -6.83 16.85
C ASP A 125 -1.32 -7.83 15.68
N ASN A 126 -1.44 -7.31 14.44
CA ASN A 126 -1.58 -8.07 13.18
C ASN A 126 -2.86 -8.93 13.15
N GLU A 127 -3.95 -8.38 13.65
CA GLU A 127 -5.27 -8.99 13.60
C GLU A 127 -6.23 -8.13 12.77
N TRP A 128 -6.97 -8.79 11.87
CA TRP A 128 -8.03 -8.17 11.04
C TRP A 128 -9.33 -8.93 11.25
N ILE A 129 -10.39 -8.19 11.50
CA ILE A 129 -11.73 -8.71 11.74
C ILE A 129 -12.55 -8.53 10.47
N ARG A 130 -13.15 -9.62 10.00
CA ARG A 130 -14.03 -9.60 8.84
C ARG A 130 -15.34 -8.90 9.19
N GLN A 131 -15.69 -7.88 8.41
CA GLN A 131 -16.94 -7.15 8.51
C GLN A 131 -17.73 -7.29 7.20
N THR A 132 -19.03 -7.54 7.31
CA THR A 132 -19.94 -7.45 6.18
C THR A 132 -20.78 -6.18 6.33
N ILE A 133 -20.75 -5.33 5.30
CA ILE A 133 -21.64 -4.17 5.18
C ILE A 133 -22.85 -4.53 4.31
N THR A 134 -23.95 -3.78 4.43
CA THR A 134 -25.14 -4.03 3.62
C THR A 134 -24.90 -3.66 2.16
N ALA A 135 -25.71 -4.24 1.26
CA ALA A 135 -25.66 -3.88 -0.16
C ALA A 135 -25.93 -2.38 -0.38
N ASP A 136 -26.80 -1.78 0.41
CA ASP A 136 -27.11 -0.35 0.34
C ASP A 136 -25.90 0.51 0.77
N GLN A 137 -25.16 0.11 1.79
CA GLN A 137 -23.92 0.80 2.18
C GLN A 137 -22.81 0.67 1.14
N ALA A 138 -22.73 -0.46 0.45
CA ALA A 138 -21.74 -0.70 -0.60
C ALA A 138 -22.10 -0.03 -1.93
N LYS A 139 -23.37 0.27 -2.17
CA LYS A 139 -23.89 0.76 -3.44
C LYS A 139 -23.19 2.04 -3.92
N GLY A 140 -22.63 2.00 -5.13
CA GLY A 140 -21.93 3.11 -5.76
C GLY A 140 -20.60 3.48 -5.12
N THR A 141 -20.08 2.65 -4.21
CA THR A 141 -18.79 2.87 -3.54
C THR A 141 -17.67 2.05 -4.18
N TRP A 142 -16.45 2.52 -4.00
CA TRP A 142 -15.22 1.77 -4.25
C TRP A 142 -14.53 1.49 -2.92
N THR A 143 -14.23 0.22 -2.66
CA THR A 143 -13.36 -0.17 -1.56
C THR A 143 -11.92 -0.13 -2.04
N GLN A 144 -11.07 0.64 -1.34
CA GLN A 144 -9.63 0.53 -1.46
C GLN A 144 -9.13 -0.49 -0.45
N LYS A 145 -8.52 -1.58 -0.94
CA LYS A 145 -7.79 -2.56 -0.14
C LYS A 145 -6.30 -2.32 -0.33
N VAL A 146 -5.63 -1.85 0.71
CA VAL A 146 -4.19 -1.66 0.69
C VAL A 146 -3.51 -2.90 1.26
N CYS A 147 -2.60 -3.47 0.49
CA CYS A 147 -1.80 -4.63 0.87
C CYS A 147 -0.35 -4.24 1.14
N GLN A 148 0.32 -5.01 1.96
CA GLN A 148 1.73 -4.88 2.24
C GLN A 148 2.60 -5.35 1.05
N VAL A 149 3.91 -5.30 1.19
CA VAL A 149 4.85 -5.71 0.14
C VAL A 149 4.78 -7.21 -0.19
N ASP A 150 4.23 -8.01 0.70
CA ASP A 150 4.00 -9.45 0.59
C ASP A 150 2.55 -9.82 0.25
N ASP A 151 1.78 -8.82 -0.19
CA ASP A 151 0.35 -8.88 -0.49
C ASP A 151 -0.55 -9.28 0.70
N SER A 152 -0.01 -9.40 1.94
CA SER A 152 -0.82 -9.52 3.13
C SER A 152 -1.66 -8.25 3.37
N PRO A 153 -2.79 -8.35 4.09
CA PRO A 153 -3.66 -7.21 4.33
C PRO A 153 -2.94 -6.15 5.14
N ARG A 154 -3.25 -4.90 4.84
CA ARG A 154 -2.81 -3.77 5.65
C ARG A 154 -4.00 -3.01 6.22
N TYR A 155 -4.84 -2.45 5.37
CA TYR A 155 -6.08 -1.79 5.76
C TYR A 155 -7.03 -1.69 4.56
N GLU A 156 -8.31 -1.56 4.85
CA GLU A 156 -9.35 -1.41 3.85
C GLU A 156 -10.31 -0.29 4.26
N SER A 157 -10.76 0.49 3.31
CA SER A 157 -11.84 1.46 3.50
C SER A 157 -12.67 1.58 2.25
N TYR A 158 -13.92 2.00 2.38
CA TYR A 158 -14.82 2.22 1.27
C TYR A 158 -15.36 3.65 1.26
N GLY A 159 -15.63 4.14 0.09
CA GLY A 159 -16.13 5.49 -0.14
C GLY A 159 -16.51 5.72 -1.58
N THR A 160 -17.03 6.89 -1.87
CA THR A 160 -17.47 7.28 -3.19
C THR A 160 -16.48 8.25 -3.82
N TRP A 161 -16.10 8.02 -5.08
CA TRP A 161 -15.42 9.05 -5.85
C TRP A 161 -16.34 10.25 -6.07
N VAL A 162 -15.80 11.43 -5.94
CA VAL A 162 -16.51 12.70 -6.15
C VAL A 162 -15.86 13.42 -7.32
N HIS A 163 -16.70 13.87 -8.25
CA HIS A 163 -16.31 14.63 -9.44
C HIS A 163 -17.06 15.94 -9.43
N VAL A 164 -16.42 17.02 -9.03
CA VAL A 164 -17.03 18.34 -8.87
C VAL A 164 -16.03 19.42 -9.25
N ASP A 165 -16.46 20.36 -10.06
CA ASP A 165 -15.68 21.56 -10.43
C ASP A 165 -14.25 21.24 -10.90
N GLY A 166 -14.12 20.20 -11.74
CA GLY A 166 -12.84 19.73 -12.27
C GLY A 166 -11.94 19.03 -11.27
N LYS A 167 -12.40 18.78 -10.06
CA LYS A 167 -11.73 17.99 -9.03
C LYS A 167 -12.26 16.57 -9.02
N HIS A 168 -11.37 15.62 -8.77
CA HIS A 168 -11.67 14.21 -8.70
C HIS A 168 -10.98 13.62 -7.48
N PHE A 169 -11.75 13.20 -6.48
CA PHE A 169 -11.21 12.68 -5.25
C PHE A 169 -12.07 11.58 -4.64
N TRP A 170 -11.44 10.76 -3.82
CA TRP A 170 -12.06 9.71 -3.02
C TRP A 170 -11.60 9.86 -1.57
N GLU A 171 -12.49 9.58 -0.62
CA GLU A 171 -12.19 9.62 0.80
C GLU A 171 -12.60 8.32 1.48
N GLY A 172 -11.79 7.91 2.46
CA GLY A 172 -12.06 6.73 3.28
C GLY A 172 -11.46 6.84 4.66
N VAL A 173 -12.08 6.13 5.61
CA VAL A 173 -11.60 6.05 7.01
C VAL A 173 -11.41 4.59 7.37
N ASN A 174 -10.28 4.29 8.00
CA ASN A 174 -9.95 2.93 8.44
C ASN A 174 -8.92 2.92 9.56
N ASP A 175 -8.92 1.86 10.33
CA ASP A 175 -7.82 1.51 11.21
C ASP A 175 -6.71 0.78 10.44
N SER A 176 -5.47 0.97 10.83
CA SER A 176 -4.31 0.35 10.21
C SER A 176 -3.20 0.06 11.21
N PRO A 177 -2.29 -0.89 10.91
CA PRO A 177 -1.05 -1.04 11.67
C PRO A 177 -0.19 0.22 11.56
N LEU A 178 0.79 0.33 12.45
CA LEU A 178 1.78 1.41 12.42
C LEU A 178 2.47 1.49 11.05
N PRO A 179 2.76 2.70 10.56
CA PRO A 179 3.49 2.86 9.32
C PRO A 179 4.92 2.30 9.44
N ARG A 180 5.51 1.86 8.32
CA ARG A 180 6.85 1.26 8.32
C ARG A 180 7.93 2.17 8.90
N ARG A 181 7.79 3.50 8.76
CA ARG A 181 8.70 4.49 9.36
C ARG A 181 8.70 4.47 10.90
N GLU A 182 7.66 3.90 11.53
CA GLU A 182 7.46 3.94 12.99
C GLU A 182 7.40 2.57 13.67
N PHE A 183 6.91 1.52 12.99
CA PHE A 183 6.59 0.25 13.65
C PHE A 183 7.77 -0.45 14.35
N THR A 184 9.02 -0.15 14.00
CA THR A 184 10.22 -0.65 14.70
C THR A 184 10.81 0.36 15.69
N LYS A 185 10.26 1.57 15.74
CA LYS A 185 10.82 2.69 16.53
C LYS A 185 9.89 3.17 17.62
N ARG A 186 8.60 2.83 17.53
CA ARG A 186 7.55 3.29 18.44
C ARG A 186 6.75 2.13 19.00
N SER A 187 6.40 2.25 20.29
CA SER A 187 5.52 1.31 21.01
C SER A 187 4.50 2.06 21.87
N ASP A 188 4.41 3.37 21.73
CA ASP A 188 3.53 4.25 22.51
C ASP A 188 2.11 4.35 21.93
N TYR A 189 1.88 3.76 20.76
CA TYR A 189 0.55 3.55 20.17
C TYR A 189 0.55 2.25 19.33
N ASN A 190 -0.63 1.70 19.02
CA ASN A 190 -0.74 0.41 18.32
C ASN A 190 -1.76 0.39 17.17
N VAL A 191 -2.54 1.45 17.00
CA VAL A 191 -3.47 1.63 15.89
C VAL A 191 -3.31 3.02 15.30
N MET A 192 -3.26 3.11 13.98
CA MET A 192 -3.37 4.38 13.28
C MET A 192 -4.73 4.42 12.57
N LYS A 193 -5.66 5.25 13.05
CA LYS A 193 -6.88 5.54 12.32
C LYS A 193 -6.57 6.56 11.24
N ARG A 194 -6.76 6.15 9.99
CA ARG A 194 -6.47 6.97 8.81
C ARG A 194 -7.74 7.62 8.31
N HIS A 195 -7.68 8.94 8.13
CA HIS A 195 -8.63 9.70 7.33
C HIS A 195 -7.89 10.08 6.05
N SER A 196 -8.12 9.30 5.01
CA SER A 196 -7.39 9.38 3.75
C SER A 196 -8.23 10.05 2.68
N ARG A 197 -7.65 11.00 1.95
CA ARG A 197 -8.21 11.59 0.75
C ARG A 197 -7.23 11.39 -0.40
N MET A 198 -7.66 10.70 -1.44
CA MET A 198 -6.95 10.61 -2.71
C MET A 198 -7.52 11.62 -3.68
N GLU A 199 -6.69 12.48 -4.24
CA GLU A 199 -7.11 13.49 -5.22
C GLU A 199 -6.22 13.42 -6.46
N ILE A 200 -6.86 13.39 -7.64
CA ILE A 200 -6.17 13.43 -8.93
C ILE A 200 -5.81 14.88 -9.22
N LEU A 201 -4.54 15.11 -9.53
CA LEU A 201 -3.97 16.41 -9.83
C LEU A 201 -3.57 16.49 -11.32
N SER A 202 -3.33 17.69 -11.82
CA SER A 202 -2.86 17.90 -13.20
C SER A 202 -1.48 17.30 -13.45
N ASP A 203 -0.64 17.21 -12.41
CA ASP A 203 0.74 16.71 -12.45
C ASP A 203 0.92 15.33 -11.81
N GLY A 204 -0.19 14.66 -11.41
CA GLY A 204 -0.15 13.36 -10.75
C GLY A 204 -1.32 13.12 -9.81
N TRP A 205 -1.04 12.76 -8.58
CA TRP A 205 -2.07 12.57 -7.53
C TRP A 205 -1.48 12.75 -6.13
N VAL A 206 -2.34 12.94 -5.16
CA VAL A 206 -1.94 13.10 -3.76
C VAL A 206 -2.78 12.18 -2.87
N LEU A 207 -2.12 11.57 -1.89
CA LEU A 207 -2.74 10.96 -0.73
C LEU A 207 -2.55 11.92 0.44
N ASP A 208 -3.62 12.62 0.79
CA ASP A 208 -3.70 13.54 1.91
C ASP A 208 -4.32 12.79 3.11
N GLN A 209 -3.65 12.84 4.25
CA GLN A 209 -4.02 12.07 5.44
C GLN A 209 -4.11 12.97 6.66
N ASN A 210 -5.16 12.76 7.45
CA ASN A 210 -5.29 13.34 8.77
C ASN A 210 -5.48 12.20 9.78
N ASN A 211 -4.38 11.68 10.29
CA ASN A 211 -4.33 10.43 11.02
C ASN A 211 -4.45 10.64 12.53
N GLU A 212 -5.11 9.69 13.21
CA GLU A 212 -5.10 9.58 14.65
C GLU A 212 -4.17 8.43 15.07
N LYS A 213 -3.18 8.71 15.92
CA LYS A 213 -2.37 7.69 16.60
C LYS A 213 -3.11 7.28 17.87
N ILE A 214 -3.50 6.02 17.96
CA ILE A 214 -4.42 5.50 18.98
C ILE A 214 -3.73 4.39 19.78
N VAL A 215 -3.90 4.46 21.09
CA VAL A 215 -3.63 3.36 22.02
C VAL A 215 -4.93 2.60 22.24
N ARG A 216 -5.04 1.43 21.62
CA ARG A 216 -6.18 0.51 21.78
C ARG A 216 -5.87 -0.52 22.83
N ASN A 217 -6.59 -0.50 23.94
CA ASN A 217 -6.45 -1.46 25.01
C ASN A 217 -7.82 -2.01 25.43
N ASN A 218 -8.00 -3.33 25.39
CA ASN A 218 -9.26 -4.02 25.72
C ASN A 218 -10.50 -3.41 25.03
N GLY A 219 -10.37 -3.06 23.75
CA GLY A 219 -11.45 -2.45 22.97
C GLY A 219 -11.72 -0.97 23.25
N VAL A 220 -10.94 -0.35 24.14
CA VAL A 220 -11.04 1.09 24.44
C VAL A 220 -9.93 1.83 23.72
N ASP A 221 -10.31 2.84 22.93
CA ASP A 221 -9.40 3.69 22.19
C ASP A 221 -9.07 4.96 22.96
N LYS A 222 -7.78 5.27 23.08
CA LYS A 222 -7.29 6.54 23.61
C LYS A 222 -6.45 7.24 22.55
N LEU A 223 -6.84 8.45 22.17
CA LEU A 223 -6.08 9.29 21.26
C LEU A 223 -4.74 9.69 21.92
N LEU A 224 -3.63 9.37 21.27
CA LEU A 224 -2.31 9.86 21.64
C LEU A 224 -2.06 11.22 21.01
N CYS A 225 -2.13 11.28 19.67
CA CYS A 225 -1.97 12.52 18.92
C CYS A 225 -2.55 12.40 17.50
N TRP A 226 -2.75 13.55 16.87
CA TRP A 226 -3.01 13.67 15.44
C TRP A 226 -1.72 13.81 14.65
N GLU A 227 -1.71 13.26 13.44
CA GLU A 227 -0.62 13.39 12.48
C GLU A 227 -1.19 13.82 11.12
N ARG A 228 -0.63 14.88 10.57
CA ARG A 228 -0.88 15.28 9.18
C ARG A 228 0.14 14.59 8.27
N GLY A 229 -0.35 13.92 7.22
CA GLY A 229 0.47 13.26 6.22
C GLY A 229 0.11 13.71 4.81
N ILE A 230 1.13 13.95 3.98
CA ILE A 230 0.96 14.25 2.56
C ILE A 230 1.95 13.38 1.78
N GLU A 231 1.41 12.49 0.97
CA GLU A 231 2.18 11.72 -0.01
C GLU A 231 1.81 12.23 -1.41
N LYS A 232 2.70 13.03 -2.02
CA LYS A 232 2.44 13.59 -3.35
C LYS A 232 3.23 12.83 -4.40
N PHE A 233 2.52 12.28 -5.37
CA PHE A 233 3.02 11.57 -6.53
C PHE A 233 3.07 12.54 -7.71
N THR A 234 4.24 13.07 -8.01
CA THR A 234 4.43 14.04 -9.10
C THR A 234 5.02 13.33 -10.32
N ARG A 235 4.34 13.38 -11.46
CA ARG A 235 4.81 12.81 -12.72
C ARG A 235 6.11 13.50 -13.17
N GLY A 236 6.99 12.72 -13.75
CA GLY A 236 8.24 13.24 -14.29
C GLY A 236 8.84 12.33 -15.36
N ASN A 237 9.90 12.79 -15.99
CA ASN A 237 10.64 12.00 -16.95
C ASN A 237 11.71 11.17 -16.23
N TYR A 238 11.28 10.12 -15.54
CA TYR A 238 12.15 9.15 -14.85
C TYR A 238 12.22 7.86 -15.67
N ASP A 239 13.34 7.14 -15.57
CA ASP A 239 13.48 5.84 -16.22
C ASP A 239 12.71 4.76 -15.45
N ALA A 240 11.67 4.21 -16.08
CA ALA A 240 10.89 3.09 -15.55
C ALA A 240 11.46 1.72 -15.97
N SER A 241 12.46 1.66 -16.85
CA SER A 241 12.97 0.43 -17.43
C SER A 241 13.42 -0.61 -16.38
N PRO A 242 14.11 -0.24 -15.28
CA PRO A 242 14.47 -1.19 -14.24
C PRO A 242 13.25 -1.83 -13.58
N ALA A 243 12.21 -1.02 -13.26
CA ALA A 243 10.98 -1.51 -12.66
C ALA A 243 10.19 -2.41 -13.62
N LEU A 244 10.10 -2.05 -14.89
CA LEU A 244 9.47 -2.87 -15.93
C LEU A 244 10.17 -4.22 -16.07
N LYS A 245 11.50 -4.24 -16.14
CA LYS A 245 12.29 -5.47 -16.22
C LYS A 245 12.10 -6.36 -14.99
N TYR A 246 12.12 -5.77 -13.80
CA TYR A 246 11.84 -6.50 -12.56
C TYR A 246 10.44 -7.11 -12.60
N TRP A 247 9.42 -6.32 -12.95
CA TRP A 247 8.04 -6.78 -12.93
C TRP A 247 7.76 -7.87 -13.96
N GLU A 248 8.31 -7.77 -15.17
CA GLU A 248 8.19 -8.83 -16.18
C GLU A 248 8.73 -10.17 -15.69
N ARG A 249 9.80 -10.17 -14.91
CA ARG A 249 10.36 -11.38 -14.31
C ARG A 249 9.49 -11.94 -13.18
N GLU A 250 8.91 -11.07 -12.34
CA GLU A 250 8.31 -11.46 -11.06
C GLU A 250 6.77 -11.56 -11.10
N LYS A 251 6.11 -10.94 -12.08
CA LYS A 251 4.65 -10.77 -12.10
C LYS A 251 3.85 -12.06 -11.94
N ASN A 252 4.31 -13.18 -12.50
CA ASN A 252 3.62 -14.45 -12.43
C ASN A 252 3.78 -15.12 -11.05
N TYR A 253 4.94 -15.00 -10.43
CA TYR A 253 5.15 -15.42 -9.04
C TYR A 253 4.22 -14.65 -8.09
N TRP A 254 4.20 -13.31 -8.21
CA TRP A 254 3.31 -12.49 -7.39
C TRP A 254 1.82 -12.68 -7.70
N ALA A 255 1.47 -13.14 -8.90
CA ALA A 255 0.11 -13.58 -9.20
C ALA A 255 -0.26 -14.83 -8.39
N ASP A 256 0.66 -15.78 -8.25
CA ASP A 256 0.45 -16.97 -7.40
C ASP A 256 0.37 -16.60 -5.91
N VAL A 257 1.18 -15.66 -5.42
CA VAL A 257 1.06 -15.15 -4.04
C VAL A 257 -0.33 -14.55 -3.80
N ARG A 258 -0.83 -13.71 -4.72
CA ARG A 258 -2.18 -13.13 -4.61
C ARG A 258 -3.27 -14.21 -4.64
N ALA A 259 -3.15 -15.20 -5.53
CA ALA A 259 -4.11 -16.28 -5.60
C ALA A 259 -4.19 -17.09 -4.29
N VAL A 260 -3.06 -17.33 -3.63
CA VAL A 260 -3.05 -17.98 -2.31
C VAL A 260 -3.68 -17.10 -1.24
N TRP A 261 -3.44 -15.77 -1.27
CA TRP A 261 -4.13 -14.85 -0.36
C TRP A 261 -5.65 -14.82 -0.60
N ASP A 262 -6.10 -14.86 -1.85
CA ASP A 262 -7.53 -14.93 -2.19
C ASP A 262 -8.19 -16.19 -1.60
N GLU A 263 -7.50 -17.35 -1.65
CA GLU A 263 -7.94 -18.58 -0.99
C GLU A 263 -8.01 -18.43 0.54
N VAL A 264 -7.03 -17.78 1.16
CA VAL A 264 -7.04 -17.49 2.61
C VAL A 264 -8.23 -16.62 2.98
N TYR A 265 -8.47 -15.53 2.24
CA TYR A 265 -9.61 -14.65 2.49
C TYR A 265 -10.96 -15.35 2.31
N ALA A 266 -11.06 -16.27 1.36
CA ALA A 266 -12.30 -17.02 1.13
C ALA A 266 -12.67 -17.95 2.29
N THR A 267 -11.68 -18.46 3.03
CA THR A 267 -11.85 -19.50 4.05
C THR A 267 -11.69 -19.00 5.49
N THR A 268 -11.12 -17.82 5.70
CA THR A 268 -10.76 -17.33 7.03
C THR A 268 -11.68 -16.17 7.42
N PRO A 269 -12.51 -16.32 8.49
CA PRO A 269 -13.39 -15.23 8.92
C PRO A 269 -12.61 -14.07 9.53
N ASP A 270 -11.67 -14.35 10.46
CA ASP A 270 -10.80 -13.34 11.06
C ASP A 270 -9.36 -13.73 10.81
N LEU A 271 -8.57 -12.79 10.33
CA LEU A 271 -7.19 -13.03 9.99
C LEU A 271 -6.28 -12.59 11.14
N LYS A 272 -5.46 -13.51 11.64
CA LYS A 272 -4.47 -13.26 12.69
C LYS A 272 -3.10 -13.77 12.24
N LEU A 273 -2.12 -12.87 12.18
CA LEU A 273 -0.77 -13.20 11.73
C LEU A 273 0.25 -13.11 12.86
N LYS A 274 1.20 -14.05 12.86
CA LYS A 274 2.41 -13.97 13.69
C LYS A 274 3.31 -12.86 13.14
N ALA A 275 3.97 -12.15 14.02
CA ALA A 275 4.93 -11.12 13.62
C ALA A 275 6.20 -11.71 12.99
N LYS A 276 6.60 -12.92 13.46
CA LYS A 276 7.75 -13.67 12.98
C LYS A 276 7.52 -15.18 13.12
N VAL A 277 8.15 -15.93 12.23
CA VAL A 277 8.31 -17.40 12.28
C VAL A 277 9.79 -17.68 12.08
N ASP A 278 10.40 -18.47 12.96
CA ASP A 278 11.84 -18.81 12.92
C ASP A 278 12.77 -17.59 12.74
N GLY A 279 12.40 -16.47 13.38
CA GLY A 279 13.16 -15.22 13.31
C GLY A 279 12.87 -14.33 12.09
N SER A 280 12.25 -14.89 11.03
CA SER A 280 11.92 -14.17 9.79
C SER A 280 10.51 -13.61 9.78
N ARG A 281 10.29 -12.52 9.05
CA ARG A 281 8.97 -11.96 8.77
C ARG A 281 8.40 -12.55 7.50
N LEU A 282 7.10 -12.51 7.33
CA LEU A 282 6.41 -13.07 6.17
C LEU A 282 6.96 -12.56 4.84
N TYR A 283 7.16 -11.25 4.71
CA TYR A 283 7.69 -10.68 3.49
C TYR A 283 9.13 -11.19 3.17
N GLU A 284 9.97 -11.44 4.18
CA GLU A 284 11.33 -11.93 3.98
C GLU A 284 11.30 -13.33 3.35
N SER A 285 10.45 -14.21 3.86
CA SER A 285 10.29 -15.59 3.34
C SER A 285 9.68 -15.60 1.93
N LEU A 286 8.68 -14.77 1.64
CA LEU A 286 8.07 -14.70 0.32
C LEU A 286 9.00 -14.08 -0.73
N PHE A 287 9.78 -13.04 -0.37
CA PHE A 287 10.79 -12.48 -1.28
C PHE A 287 11.92 -13.46 -1.57
N GLU A 288 12.43 -14.19 -0.57
CA GLU A 288 13.45 -15.22 -0.75
C GLU A 288 12.97 -16.35 -1.68
N LEU A 289 11.72 -16.82 -1.49
CA LEU A 289 11.12 -17.80 -2.38
C LEU A 289 10.95 -17.24 -3.81
N GLY A 290 10.53 -15.99 -3.95
CA GLY A 290 10.39 -15.32 -5.24
C GLY A 290 11.72 -15.20 -5.97
N GLU A 291 12.77 -14.75 -5.28
CA GLU A 291 14.12 -14.64 -5.85
C GLU A 291 14.62 -16.00 -6.34
N THR A 292 14.52 -17.05 -5.54
CA THR A 292 14.94 -18.40 -5.93
C THR A 292 14.10 -19.02 -7.05
N SER A 293 12.84 -18.60 -7.17
CA SER A 293 11.90 -19.10 -8.18
C SER A 293 12.03 -18.39 -9.53
N CYS A 294 12.45 -17.12 -9.56
CA CYS A 294 12.47 -16.27 -10.75
C CYS A 294 13.88 -15.97 -11.28
N THR A 295 14.94 -16.07 -10.45
CA THR A 295 16.29 -15.70 -10.88
C THR A 295 16.89 -16.75 -11.82
N GLY A 296 17.37 -16.31 -12.98
CA GLY A 296 18.03 -17.15 -13.98
C GLY A 296 17.12 -18.11 -14.74
N LYS A 297 15.79 -18.03 -14.55
CA LYS A 297 14.81 -18.90 -15.22
C LYS A 297 13.47 -18.18 -15.42
N VAL A 298 12.67 -18.68 -16.35
CA VAL A 298 11.29 -18.24 -16.53
C VAL A 298 10.42 -18.92 -15.48
N TYR A 299 9.71 -18.14 -14.68
CA TYR A 299 8.78 -18.67 -13.69
C TYR A 299 7.57 -19.32 -14.36
N VAL A 300 7.27 -20.54 -13.98
CA VAL A 300 6.07 -21.28 -14.45
C VAL A 300 4.93 -21.00 -13.46
N ALA A 301 3.83 -20.42 -13.95
CA ALA A 301 2.65 -20.12 -13.13
C ALA A 301 2.15 -21.39 -12.40
N GLY A 302 1.87 -21.25 -11.12
CA GLY A 302 1.43 -22.32 -10.24
C GLY A 302 2.55 -23.13 -9.59
N SER A 303 3.81 -23.04 -10.08
CA SER A 303 4.90 -23.92 -9.62
C SER A 303 5.28 -23.73 -8.15
N ALA A 304 5.13 -22.53 -7.59
CA ALA A 304 5.45 -22.22 -6.19
C ALA A 304 4.25 -22.16 -5.27
N LYS A 305 3.01 -22.35 -5.75
CA LYS A 305 1.78 -22.14 -4.94
C LYS A 305 1.78 -22.96 -3.65
N GLN A 306 2.25 -24.20 -3.67
CA GLN A 306 2.29 -25.03 -2.47
C GLN A 306 3.26 -24.48 -1.42
N ASP A 307 4.43 -23.99 -1.85
CA ASP A 307 5.42 -23.45 -0.93
C ASP A 307 5.00 -22.06 -0.41
N ILE A 308 4.40 -21.23 -1.27
CA ILE A 308 3.74 -19.99 -0.86
C ILE A 308 2.68 -20.28 0.20
N ARG A 309 1.83 -21.28 -0.02
CA ARG A 309 0.79 -21.67 0.94
C ARG A 309 1.37 -22.11 2.26
N LYS A 310 2.39 -22.96 2.28
CA LYS A 310 3.09 -23.39 3.49
C LYS A 310 3.68 -22.21 4.27
N ILE A 311 4.30 -21.26 3.56
CA ILE A 311 4.84 -20.04 4.19
C ILE A 311 3.71 -19.26 4.84
N ILE A 312 2.64 -18.95 4.12
CA ILE A 312 1.53 -18.16 4.65
C ILE A 312 0.87 -18.86 5.84
N ASP A 313 0.59 -20.16 5.73
CA ASP A 313 -0.01 -20.97 6.82
C ASP A 313 0.86 -20.99 8.08
N ALA A 314 2.20 -21.03 7.94
CA ALA A 314 3.09 -20.97 9.09
C ALA A 314 2.97 -19.65 9.88
N PHE A 315 2.62 -18.55 9.19
CA PHE A 315 2.39 -17.25 9.82
C PHE A 315 0.96 -17.07 10.35
N MET A 316 0.00 -17.91 9.96
CA MET A 316 -1.34 -17.87 10.54
C MET A 316 -1.29 -18.25 12.01
N LYS A 317 -2.00 -17.52 12.86
CA LYS A 317 -2.28 -17.93 14.25
C LYS A 317 -3.49 -18.86 14.24
N ALA A 318 -3.48 -19.85 15.12
CA ALA A 318 -4.71 -20.61 15.39
C ALA A 318 -5.81 -19.65 15.88
N ALA A 319 -7.06 -19.93 15.46
CA ALA A 319 -8.24 -19.17 15.85
C ALA A 319 -8.47 -19.21 17.36
#